data_82c5597b5f9a9f16237bcb3bfb35d309
#
_entry.id   82c5597b5f9a9f16237bcb3bfb35d309
#
_cell.length_a   1.000
_cell.length_b   1.000
_cell.length_c   1.000
_cell.angle_alpha   90.00
_cell.angle_beta   90.00
_cell.angle_gamma   90.00
#
_symmetry.space_group_name_H-M   'P 1'
#
loop_
_entity.id
_entity.type
_entity.pdbx_description
1 polymer ?
#
loop_
_entity_poly.entity_id
_entity_poly.type
_entity_poly.pdbx_seq_one_letter_code
_entity_poly.pdbx_strand_id
1 'polypeptide(L)'
;MNVVALIERKRNGGELAADELRDLMRAYAADEVPDYQMSALAMAIYFRGMTDAEIEALTTAMLASGRTLDLSRLTVPRIDKHSTGGVGDKVSIILAPLVAACGVAVPMMSGRGLGHTGGTLDKLESIPGFNVRLSLEETARQVERLGVAMIGQTGEIAPADRKFYALRDASATVEAIPLISASI
;
A
#
# COMPACT_ATOMS: atom_id res chain seq x y z
N MET A 1 8.14 21.91 7.37
CA MET A 1 7.35 21.76 6.13
C MET A 1 6.03 22.53 6.27
N ASN A 2 5.58 23.23 5.24
CA ASN A 2 4.28 23.92 5.24
C ASN A 2 3.27 23.10 4.39
N VAL A 3 2.51 22.23 5.05
CA VAL A 3 1.54 21.34 4.39
C VAL A 3 0.43 22.13 3.69
N VAL A 4 0.00 23.26 4.25
CA VAL A 4 -1.03 24.12 3.63
C VAL A 4 -0.55 24.62 2.27
N ALA A 5 0.71 25.04 2.15
CA ALA A 5 1.26 25.49 0.88
C ALA A 5 1.31 24.36 -0.18
N LEU A 6 1.57 23.12 0.23
CA LEU A 6 1.53 21.94 -0.67
C LEU A 6 0.10 21.68 -1.17
N ILE A 7 -0.88 21.75 -0.27
CA ILE A 7 -2.30 21.61 -0.61
C ILE A 7 -2.73 22.70 -1.60
N GLU A 8 -2.37 23.96 -1.35
CA GLU A 8 -2.70 25.09 -2.22
C GLU A 8 -2.08 24.92 -3.60
N ARG A 9 -0.82 24.54 -3.67
CA ARG A 9 -0.12 24.30 -4.94
C ARG A 9 -0.82 23.20 -5.73
N LYS A 10 -1.11 22.06 -5.11
CA LYS A 10 -1.79 20.93 -5.77
C LYS A 10 -3.21 21.30 -6.20
N ARG A 11 -3.97 21.94 -5.33
CA ARG A 11 -5.32 22.45 -5.63
C ARG A 11 -5.33 23.35 -6.85
N ASN A 12 -4.31 24.18 -7.02
CA ASN A 12 -4.19 25.13 -8.13
C ASN A 12 -3.59 24.49 -9.41
N GLY A 13 -3.31 23.18 -9.41
CA GLY A 13 -2.79 22.42 -10.55
C GLY A 13 -1.26 22.39 -10.66
N GLY A 14 -0.54 22.86 -9.63
CA GLY A 14 0.91 22.76 -9.58
C GLY A 14 1.37 21.36 -9.17
N GLU A 15 2.65 21.07 -9.43
CA GLU A 15 3.31 19.81 -9.07
C GLU A 15 3.99 19.91 -7.71
N LEU A 16 4.08 18.78 -7.04
CA LEU A 16 4.81 18.60 -5.78
C LEU A 16 6.17 17.97 -6.07
N ALA A 17 7.22 18.51 -5.49
CA ALA A 17 8.57 17.97 -5.66
C ALA A 17 8.74 16.64 -4.91
N ALA A 18 9.66 15.79 -5.38
CA ALA A 18 9.90 14.48 -4.81
C ALA A 18 10.35 14.53 -3.33
N ASP A 19 11.15 15.53 -2.97
CA ASP A 19 11.59 15.75 -1.59
C ASP A 19 10.45 16.23 -0.69
N GLU A 20 9.53 17.05 -1.21
CA GLU A 20 8.32 17.47 -0.50
C GLU A 20 7.39 16.30 -0.22
N LEU A 21 7.16 15.41 -1.20
CA LEU A 21 6.35 14.20 -1.03
C LEU A 21 6.99 13.23 -0.03
N ARG A 22 8.30 13.03 -0.10
CA ARG A 22 9.03 12.20 0.85
C ARG A 22 8.91 12.72 2.28
N ASP A 23 9.14 14.02 2.48
CA ASP A 23 9.10 14.64 3.80
C ASP A 23 7.67 14.66 4.34
N LEU A 24 6.67 14.87 3.49
CA LEU A 24 5.26 14.80 3.85
C LEU A 24 4.86 13.40 4.32
N MET A 25 5.22 12.36 3.57
CA MET A 25 4.85 10.98 3.93
C MET A 25 5.55 10.53 5.20
N ARG A 26 6.81 10.94 5.41
CA ARG A 26 7.53 10.68 6.65
C ARG A 26 6.84 11.35 7.85
N ALA A 27 6.50 12.63 7.73
CA ALA A 27 5.82 13.39 8.79
C ALA A 27 4.42 12.83 9.07
N TYR A 28 3.71 12.39 8.01
CA TYR A 28 2.39 11.77 8.16
C TYR A 28 2.46 10.41 8.86
N ALA A 29 3.46 9.59 8.53
CA ALA A 29 3.70 8.32 9.23
C ALA A 29 4.06 8.52 10.71
N ALA A 30 4.70 9.65 11.05
CA ALA A 30 5.07 10.03 12.42
C ALA A 30 3.96 10.78 13.19
N ASP A 31 2.73 10.86 12.66
CA ASP A 31 1.61 11.60 13.24
C ASP A 31 1.84 13.13 13.41
N GLU A 32 2.82 13.68 12.69
CA GLU A 32 3.13 15.12 12.69
C GLU A 32 2.21 15.93 11.76
N VAL A 33 1.54 15.26 10.81
CA VAL A 33 0.57 15.86 9.89
C VAL A 33 -0.83 15.32 10.21
N PRO A 34 -1.79 16.17 10.52
CA PRO A 34 -3.13 15.71 10.89
C PRO A 34 -3.92 15.23 9.67
N ASP A 35 -4.82 14.28 9.91
CA ASP A 35 -5.64 13.62 8.88
C ASP A 35 -6.47 14.60 8.04
N TYR A 36 -6.95 15.71 8.61
CA TYR A 36 -7.72 16.70 7.86
C TYR A 36 -6.88 17.40 6.78
N GLN A 37 -5.57 17.60 6.99
CA GLN A 37 -4.68 18.16 5.97
C GLN A 37 -4.39 17.13 4.88
N MET A 38 -4.16 15.87 5.26
CA MET A 38 -3.97 14.80 4.28
C MET A 38 -5.25 14.52 3.48
N SER A 39 -6.43 14.63 4.09
CA SER A 39 -7.71 14.54 3.36
C SER A 39 -7.85 15.66 2.34
N ALA A 40 -7.50 16.89 2.70
CA ALA A 40 -7.52 18.03 1.78
C ALA A 40 -6.54 17.84 0.60
N LEU A 41 -5.35 17.30 0.87
CA LEU A 41 -4.39 16.97 -0.19
C LEU A 41 -4.90 15.83 -1.08
N ALA A 42 -5.45 14.77 -0.50
CA ALA A 42 -6.02 13.65 -1.26
C ALA A 42 -7.14 14.12 -2.18
N MET A 43 -8.00 15.05 -1.73
CA MET A 43 -9.05 15.64 -2.55
C MET A 43 -8.48 16.56 -3.64
N ALA A 44 -7.43 17.31 -3.35
CA ALA A 44 -6.73 18.11 -4.37
C ALA A 44 -6.13 17.21 -5.46
N ILE A 45 -5.52 16.09 -5.08
CA ILE A 45 -5.00 15.06 -6.00
C ILE A 45 -6.14 14.42 -6.81
N TYR A 46 -7.26 14.11 -6.17
CA TYR A 46 -8.43 13.54 -6.84
C TYR A 46 -8.89 14.39 -8.03
N PHE A 47 -8.98 15.72 -7.83
CA PHE A 47 -9.43 16.62 -8.88
C PHE A 47 -8.35 17.04 -9.87
N ARG A 48 -7.10 17.06 -9.49
CA ARG A 48 -6.00 17.59 -10.31
C ARG A 48 -5.10 16.52 -10.91
N GLY A 49 -5.18 15.29 -10.40
CA GLY A 49 -4.26 14.22 -10.76
C GLY A 49 -2.85 14.43 -10.21
N MET A 50 -1.96 13.58 -10.63
CA MET A 50 -0.51 13.66 -10.40
C MET A 50 0.21 13.33 -11.70
N THR A 51 1.40 13.88 -11.89
CA THR A 51 2.31 13.46 -12.96
C THR A 51 2.94 12.11 -12.62
N ASP A 52 3.50 11.41 -13.61
CA ASP A 52 4.20 10.15 -13.40
C ASP A 52 5.36 10.30 -12.40
N ALA A 53 6.06 11.42 -12.45
CA ALA A 53 7.14 11.75 -11.51
C ALA A 53 6.62 11.92 -10.07
N GLU A 54 5.46 12.53 -9.88
CA GLU A 54 4.83 12.64 -8.57
C GLU A 54 4.37 11.27 -8.05
N ILE A 55 3.81 10.41 -8.92
CA ILE A 55 3.36 9.06 -8.54
C ILE A 55 4.56 8.21 -8.13
N GLU A 56 5.65 8.24 -8.89
CA GLU A 56 6.90 7.55 -8.56
C GLU A 56 7.46 8.02 -7.22
N ALA A 57 7.51 9.34 -7.01
CA ALA A 57 8.00 9.93 -5.77
C ALA A 57 7.14 9.54 -4.56
N LEU A 58 5.82 9.57 -4.70
CA LEU A 58 4.88 9.16 -3.66
C LEU A 58 5.03 7.67 -3.32
N THR A 59 5.09 6.80 -4.34
CA THR A 59 5.31 5.36 -4.16
C THR A 59 6.62 5.08 -3.42
N THR A 60 7.70 5.73 -3.85
CA THR A 60 9.01 5.59 -3.20
C THR A 60 8.99 6.08 -1.76
N ALA A 61 8.30 7.20 -1.49
CA ALA A 61 8.17 7.73 -0.14
C ALA A 61 7.36 6.80 0.79
N MET A 62 6.29 6.19 0.28
CA MET A 62 5.49 5.20 1.02
C MET A 62 6.31 3.95 1.32
N LEU A 63 7.04 3.43 0.34
CA LEU A 63 7.92 2.27 0.50
C LEU A 63 9.02 2.55 1.54
N ALA A 64 9.64 3.73 1.48
CA ALA A 64 10.71 4.13 2.39
C ALA A 64 10.21 4.44 3.81
N SER A 65 8.90 4.53 4.04
CA SER A 65 8.34 4.80 5.37
C SER A 65 8.44 3.62 6.33
N GLY A 66 8.71 2.42 5.83
CA GLY A 66 8.76 1.20 6.62
C GLY A 66 9.97 0.32 6.31
N ARG A 67 9.94 -0.88 6.88
CA ARG A 67 10.92 -1.94 6.63
C ARG A 67 10.55 -2.73 5.38
N THR A 68 11.55 -3.27 4.72
CA THR A 68 11.38 -4.20 3.60
C THR A 68 11.54 -5.64 4.06
N LEU A 69 10.82 -6.56 3.41
CA LEU A 69 10.93 -7.99 3.66
C LEU A 69 12.25 -8.52 3.07
N ASP A 70 13.11 -9.03 3.93
CA ASP A 70 14.37 -9.65 3.48
C ASP A 70 14.13 -11.11 3.08
N LEU A 71 14.24 -11.39 1.80
CA LEU A 71 14.17 -12.72 1.19
C LEU A 71 15.48 -13.07 0.46
N SER A 72 16.60 -12.50 0.87
CA SER A 72 17.91 -12.70 0.24
C SER A 72 18.37 -14.16 0.24
N ARG A 73 17.88 -14.96 1.19
CA ARG A 73 18.18 -16.41 1.30
C ARG A 73 17.48 -17.27 0.25
N LEU A 74 16.44 -16.75 -0.40
CA LEU A 74 15.73 -17.50 -1.44
C LEU A 74 16.51 -17.48 -2.75
N THR A 75 16.72 -18.67 -3.31
CA THR A 75 17.38 -18.86 -4.61
C THR A 75 16.39 -18.92 -5.77
N VAL A 76 15.10 -19.06 -5.48
CA VAL A 76 14.03 -19.10 -6.49
C VAL A 76 13.57 -17.68 -6.88
N PRO A 77 12.99 -17.51 -8.07
CA PRO A 77 12.37 -16.25 -8.46
C PRO A 77 11.27 -15.83 -7.46
N ARG A 78 11.11 -14.52 -7.30
CA ARG A 78 10.09 -13.94 -6.42
C ARG A 78 9.18 -13.05 -7.25
N ILE A 79 7.88 -13.17 -7.02
CA ILE A 79 6.88 -12.36 -7.70
C ILE A 79 5.75 -11.99 -6.75
N ASP A 80 5.24 -10.81 -6.91
CA ASP A 80 3.95 -10.40 -6.38
C ASP A 80 3.10 -9.81 -7.51
N LYS A 81 1.82 -9.65 -7.29
CA LYS A 81 0.93 -8.93 -8.19
C LYS A 81 0.07 -7.96 -7.39
N HIS A 82 -0.10 -6.79 -7.95
CA HIS A 82 -0.96 -5.77 -7.38
C HIS A 82 -2.40 -5.91 -7.89
N SER A 83 -3.38 -5.64 -7.01
CA SER A 83 -4.77 -5.48 -7.38
C SER A 83 -5.13 -3.99 -7.37
N THR A 84 -5.72 -3.50 -8.44
CA THR A 84 -6.16 -2.10 -8.55
C THR A 84 -7.47 -1.82 -7.80
N GLY A 85 -7.95 -2.79 -7.02
CA GLY A 85 -9.21 -2.67 -6.27
C GLY A 85 -10.45 -3.04 -7.10
N GLY A 86 -11.61 -2.63 -6.62
CA GLY A 86 -12.89 -2.92 -7.24
C GLY A 86 -13.61 -4.10 -6.60
N VAL A 87 -14.28 -4.93 -7.37
CA VAL A 87 -15.12 -6.02 -6.87
C VAL A 87 -14.30 -7.27 -6.59
N GLY A 88 -13.64 -7.30 -5.44
CA GLY A 88 -13.11 -8.50 -4.81
C GLY A 88 -12.06 -9.28 -5.60
N ASP A 89 -10.82 -9.15 -5.21
CA ASP A 89 -9.70 -9.92 -5.74
C ASP A 89 -9.74 -11.39 -5.26
N LYS A 90 -10.55 -12.21 -5.90
CA LYS A 90 -10.62 -13.65 -5.64
C LYS A 90 -9.46 -14.40 -6.30
N VAL A 91 -8.91 -13.82 -7.35
CA VAL A 91 -7.86 -14.45 -8.17
C VAL A 91 -6.59 -14.66 -7.34
N SER A 92 -6.22 -13.74 -6.46
CA SER A 92 -5.03 -13.87 -5.61
C SER A 92 -5.06 -15.10 -4.72
N ILE A 93 -6.23 -15.48 -4.20
CA ILE A 93 -6.37 -16.64 -3.30
C ILE A 93 -6.01 -17.95 -4.02
N ILE A 94 -6.30 -18.03 -5.31
CA ILE A 94 -5.99 -19.19 -6.16
C ILE A 94 -4.57 -19.05 -6.75
N LEU A 95 -4.23 -17.85 -7.22
CA LEU A 95 -3.00 -17.59 -7.96
C LEU A 95 -1.75 -17.75 -7.09
N ALA A 96 -1.77 -17.23 -5.87
CA ALA A 96 -0.60 -17.24 -5.02
C ALA A 96 -0.10 -18.67 -4.71
N PRO A 97 -0.92 -19.61 -4.22
CA PRO A 97 -0.49 -20.99 -3.99
C PRO A 97 -0.17 -21.72 -5.30
N LEU A 98 -0.88 -21.43 -6.39
CA LEU A 98 -0.61 -22.05 -7.69
C LEU A 98 0.77 -21.68 -8.21
N VAL A 99 1.14 -20.41 -8.16
CA VAL A 99 2.45 -19.92 -8.61
C VAL A 99 3.55 -20.46 -7.70
N ALA A 100 3.30 -20.53 -6.38
CA ALA A 100 4.26 -21.15 -5.45
C ALA A 100 4.48 -22.64 -5.77
N ALA A 101 3.43 -23.37 -6.12
CA ALA A 101 3.55 -24.77 -6.57
C ALA A 101 4.35 -24.95 -7.87
N CYS A 102 4.46 -23.89 -8.67
CA CYS A 102 5.32 -23.84 -9.85
C CYS A 102 6.78 -23.47 -9.55
N GLY A 103 7.17 -23.34 -8.28
CA GLY A 103 8.54 -23.08 -7.87
C GLY A 103 8.93 -21.60 -7.83
N VAL A 104 7.96 -20.69 -7.82
CA VAL A 104 8.18 -19.23 -7.68
C VAL A 104 7.70 -18.79 -6.30
N ALA A 105 8.52 -18.06 -5.55
CA ALA A 105 8.12 -17.56 -4.26
C ALA A 105 7.15 -16.36 -4.40
N VAL A 106 6.07 -16.38 -3.60
CA VAL A 106 5.00 -15.38 -3.67
C VAL A 106 4.79 -14.73 -2.29
N PRO A 107 5.59 -13.71 -1.94
CA PRO A 107 5.40 -12.92 -0.73
C PRO A 107 4.33 -11.83 -0.95
N MET A 108 3.09 -12.25 -1.13
CA MET A 108 2.02 -11.35 -1.55
C MET A 108 1.58 -10.43 -0.41
N MET A 109 1.60 -9.14 -0.69
CA MET A 109 0.98 -8.12 0.16
C MET A 109 -0.37 -7.71 -0.43
N SER A 110 -1.38 -7.60 0.43
CA SER A 110 -2.75 -7.25 0.02
C SER A 110 -3.37 -6.24 0.97
N GLY A 111 -4.38 -5.54 0.47
CA GLY A 111 -5.16 -4.57 1.24
C GLY A 111 -6.45 -5.15 1.79
N ARG A 112 -7.05 -4.39 2.70
CA ARG A 112 -8.44 -4.58 3.14
C ARG A 112 -9.42 -4.04 2.10
N GLY A 113 -10.68 -4.37 2.27
CA GLY A 113 -11.75 -3.79 1.47
C GLY A 113 -11.87 -2.29 1.66
N LEU A 114 -12.37 -1.62 0.62
CA LEU A 114 -12.73 -0.22 0.63
C LEU A 114 -14.20 -0.08 0.24
N GLY A 115 -14.87 0.87 0.86
CA GLY A 115 -16.29 1.11 0.63
C GLY A 115 -17.15 -0.13 0.94
N HIS A 116 -17.93 -0.59 -0.03
CA HIS A 116 -18.86 -1.72 0.09
C HIS A 116 -18.24 -3.08 -0.26
N THR A 117 -16.95 -3.16 -0.58
CA THR A 117 -16.32 -4.41 -1.02
C THR A 117 -15.40 -4.98 0.06
N GLY A 118 -15.41 -6.31 0.25
CA GLY A 118 -14.42 -7.00 1.06
C GLY A 118 -13.09 -7.13 0.31
N GLY A 119 -11.98 -6.81 0.97
CA GLY A 119 -10.63 -6.99 0.45
C GLY A 119 -10.17 -8.44 0.49
N THR A 120 -8.99 -8.69 -0.07
CA THR A 120 -8.37 -10.01 -0.04
C THR A 120 -8.11 -10.47 1.39
N LEU A 121 -7.62 -9.58 2.25
CA LEU A 121 -7.35 -9.90 3.66
C LEU A 121 -8.63 -10.27 4.42
N ASP A 122 -9.73 -9.57 4.17
CA ASP A 122 -11.01 -9.84 4.84
C ASP A 122 -11.53 -11.23 4.49
N LYS A 123 -11.31 -11.69 3.25
CA LYS A 123 -11.65 -13.05 2.82
C LYS A 123 -10.75 -14.09 3.47
N LEU A 124 -9.45 -13.84 3.56
CA LEU A 124 -8.50 -14.75 4.20
C LEU A 124 -8.76 -14.89 5.70
N GLU A 125 -9.07 -13.79 6.38
CA GLU A 125 -9.44 -13.80 7.81
C GLU A 125 -10.75 -14.58 8.09
N SER A 126 -11.61 -14.78 7.08
CA SER A 126 -12.79 -15.64 7.21
C SER A 126 -12.47 -17.14 7.28
N ILE A 127 -11.25 -17.52 6.93
CA ILE A 127 -10.77 -18.90 7.04
C ILE A 127 -10.27 -19.12 8.48
N PRO A 128 -10.85 -20.05 9.25
CA PRO A 128 -10.45 -20.28 10.63
C PRO A 128 -8.93 -20.56 10.77
N GLY A 129 -8.26 -19.78 11.60
CA GLY A 129 -6.82 -19.91 11.86
C GLY A 129 -5.90 -19.25 10.84
N PHE A 130 -6.41 -18.63 9.78
CA PHE A 130 -5.56 -17.89 8.84
C PHE A 130 -5.12 -16.56 9.46
N ASN A 131 -3.79 -16.35 9.54
CA ASN A 131 -3.20 -15.13 10.10
C ASN A 131 -2.63 -14.25 8.99
N VAL A 132 -3.24 -13.08 8.76
CA VAL A 132 -2.78 -12.08 7.78
C VAL A 132 -1.82 -11.04 8.40
N ARG A 133 -1.51 -11.15 9.69
CA ARG A 133 -0.71 -10.18 10.45
C ARG A 133 0.62 -10.77 10.90
N LEU A 134 1.24 -11.54 10.02
CA LEU A 134 2.57 -12.09 10.30
C LEU A 134 3.59 -10.95 10.41
N SER A 135 4.56 -11.09 11.32
CA SER A 135 5.75 -10.25 11.34
C SER A 135 6.60 -10.46 10.08
N LEU A 136 7.54 -9.57 9.81
CA LEU A 136 8.47 -9.74 8.69
C LEU A 136 9.25 -11.05 8.77
N GLU A 137 9.71 -11.40 9.98
CA GLU A 137 10.46 -12.62 10.23
C GLU A 137 9.60 -13.88 10.07
N GLU A 138 8.35 -13.86 10.52
CA GLU A 138 7.40 -14.94 10.31
C GLU A 138 7.05 -15.10 8.83
N THR A 139 6.83 -13.99 8.14
CA THR A 139 6.57 -13.97 6.69
C THR A 139 7.74 -14.58 5.92
N ALA A 140 8.97 -14.16 6.20
CA ALA A 140 10.16 -14.71 5.56
C ALA A 140 10.27 -16.22 5.76
N ARG A 141 10.13 -16.69 7.02
CA ARG A 141 10.15 -18.13 7.32
C ARG A 141 9.03 -18.91 6.64
N GLN A 142 7.84 -18.32 6.51
CA GLN A 142 6.74 -18.96 5.82
C GLN A 142 7.00 -19.08 4.33
N VAL A 143 7.50 -18.00 3.69
CA VAL A 143 7.86 -18.03 2.27
C VAL A 143 9.00 -19.00 2.00
N GLU A 144 10.01 -19.06 2.86
CA GLU A 144 11.09 -20.04 2.76
C GLU A 144 10.57 -21.50 2.82
N ARG A 145 9.59 -21.78 3.67
CA ARG A 145 9.05 -23.12 3.89
C ARG A 145 8.00 -23.54 2.87
N LEU A 146 7.10 -22.64 2.50
CA LEU A 146 5.90 -22.94 1.70
C LEU A 146 5.92 -22.34 0.31
N GLY A 147 6.85 -21.43 0.02
CA GLY A 147 6.88 -20.66 -1.22
C GLY A 147 5.85 -19.54 -1.27
N VAL A 148 4.98 -19.39 -0.26
CA VAL A 148 3.91 -18.39 -0.28
C VAL A 148 3.60 -17.83 1.11
N ALA A 149 3.36 -16.53 1.16
CA ALA A 149 2.68 -15.87 2.27
C ALA A 149 1.72 -14.82 1.71
N MET A 150 0.57 -14.65 2.35
CA MET A 150 -0.38 -13.59 2.03
C MET A 150 -0.63 -12.78 3.30
N ILE A 151 -0.14 -11.54 3.30
CA ILE A 151 -0.15 -10.65 4.47
C ILE A 151 -0.72 -9.30 4.13
N GLY A 152 -1.06 -8.54 5.15
CA GLY A 152 -1.44 -7.13 5.04
C GLY A 152 -0.31 -6.18 5.40
N GLN A 153 -0.54 -4.92 5.14
CA GLN A 153 0.28 -3.84 5.68
C GLN A 153 0.29 -3.91 7.21
N THR A 154 1.45 -3.72 7.80
CA THR A 154 1.64 -3.69 9.26
C THR A 154 2.13 -2.32 9.70
N GLY A 155 2.38 -2.15 11.00
CA GLY A 155 3.06 -0.95 11.50
C GLY A 155 4.53 -0.85 11.06
N GLU A 156 5.11 -1.95 10.54
CA GLU A 156 6.49 -2.00 10.06
C GLU A 156 6.60 -1.93 8.54
N ILE A 157 5.58 -2.42 7.81
CA ILE A 157 5.57 -2.48 6.34
C ILE A 157 4.67 -1.37 5.81
N ALA A 158 5.25 -0.42 5.08
CA ALA A 158 4.55 0.70 4.46
C ALA A 158 3.54 1.42 5.39
N PRO A 159 3.95 1.84 6.62
CA PRO A 159 3.03 2.42 7.61
C PRO A 159 2.35 3.71 7.10
N ALA A 160 3.04 4.51 6.30
CA ALA A 160 2.47 5.70 5.68
C ALA A 160 1.33 5.35 4.73
N ASP A 161 1.52 4.32 3.89
CA ASP A 161 0.48 3.85 2.97
C ASP A 161 -0.71 3.27 3.73
N ARG A 162 -0.48 2.44 4.73
CA ARG A 162 -1.56 1.89 5.57
C ARG A 162 -2.46 2.99 6.16
N LYS A 163 -1.85 4.05 6.69
CA LYS A 163 -2.56 5.18 7.29
C LYS A 163 -3.31 5.97 6.22
N PHE A 164 -2.65 6.26 5.10
CA PHE A 164 -3.24 7.02 4.01
C PHE A 164 -4.35 6.25 3.30
N TYR A 165 -4.21 4.93 3.15
CA TYR A 165 -5.24 4.06 2.58
C TYR A 165 -6.54 4.12 3.39
N ALA A 166 -6.44 4.00 4.72
CA ALA A 166 -7.61 4.11 5.60
C ALA A 166 -8.27 5.51 5.53
N LEU A 167 -7.46 6.56 5.42
CA LEU A 167 -7.97 7.93 5.29
C LEU A 167 -8.72 8.15 3.98
N ARG A 168 -8.28 7.52 2.89
CA ARG A 168 -8.94 7.64 1.57
C ARG A 168 -10.37 7.12 1.58
N ASP A 169 -10.63 6.05 2.32
CA ASP A 169 -11.98 5.53 2.51
C ASP A 169 -12.89 6.55 3.20
N ALA A 170 -12.40 7.15 4.28
CA ALA A 170 -13.14 8.16 5.05
C ALA A 170 -13.28 9.51 4.31
N SER A 171 -12.40 9.82 3.37
CA SER A 171 -12.39 11.10 2.62
C SER A 171 -13.00 11.01 1.22
N ALA A 172 -13.59 9.87 0.83
CA ALA A 172 -14.15 9.63 -0.49
C ALA A 172 -13.15 9.89 -1.64
N THR A 173 -11.89 9.50 -1.45
CA THR A 173 -10.82 9.67 -2.45
C THR A 173 -10.25 8.33 -2.93
N VAL A 174 -10.94 7.23 -2.65
CA VAL A 174 -10.54 5.88 -3.06
C VAL A 174 -10.32 5.76 -4.56
N GLU A 175 -11.16 6.41 -5.36
CA GLU A 175 -11.17 6.33 -6.82
C GLU A 175 -10.09 7.19 -7.50
N ALA A 176 -9.28 7.92 -6.72
CA ALA A 176 -8.19 8.73 -7.27
C ALA A 176 -7.11 7.83 -7.91
N ILE A 177 -7.08 7.77 -9.24
CA ILE A 177 -6.16 6.89 -10.00
C ILE A 177 -4.70 7.05 -9.58
N PRO A 178 -4.14 8.26 -9.39
CA PRO A 178 -2.76 8.40 -8.93
C PRO A 178 -2.51 7.75 -7.57
N LEU A 179 -3.49 7.86 -6.66
CA LEU A 179 -3.39 7.26 -5.32
C LEU A 179 -3.58 5.75 -5.34
N ILE A 180 -4.36 5.22 -6.28
CA ILE A 180 -4.46 3.77 -6.53
C ILE A 180 -3.12 3.24 -7.06
N SER A 181 -2.49 3.99 -7.97
CA SER A 181 -1.23 3.58 -8.60
C SER A 181 -0.04 3.61 -7.63
N ALA A 182 -0.05 4.53 -6.67
CA ALA A 182 1.02 4.68 -5.68
C ALA A 182 0.86 3.78 -4.44
N SER A 183 -0.35 3.29 -4.17
CA SER A 183 -0.69 2.49 -2.98
C SER A 183 -0.63 0.98 -3.27
N ILE A 184 -0.50 0.19 -2.22
CA ILE A 184 -0.56 -1.28 -2.27
C ILE A 184 -1.99 -1.77 -2.15
#